data_4c8c7b7649501e9355d0d2acd87d6bdf
#
_entry.id   4c8c7b7649501e9355d0d2acd87d6bdf
#
_cell.length_a   1.000
_cell.length_b   1.000
_cell.length_c   1.000
_cell.angle_alpha   90.00
_cell.angle_beta   90.00
_cell.angle_gamma   90.00
#
_symmetry.space_group_name_H-M   'P 1'
#
loop_
_entity.id
_entity.type
_entity.pdbx_description
1 polymer ?
#
loop_
_entity_poly.entity_id
_entity_poly.type
_entity_poly.pdbx_seq_one_letter_code
_entity_poly.pdbx_strand_id
1 'polypeptide(L)'
;NKDWAHMWIQEGIGTYAEALAHYELGGQAAYDRIISAHRRGIKYKKPMVGGEELSEDETYAMTDIYTKGSFFMHSLRFLLGDEIFFPTLKKLATDSAYTYDNFVTSKDVEQLFSKSANKDLKPFFDFYLRTTDVIDFTIKEVGYQQYQIRINNFFMPLPVEISTSKGKEKMIVGKEGIRIQSSFPPLVDPNGYYLKKVTLLP
;
A
#
# COMPACT_ATOMS: atom_id res chain seq x y z
N ASN A 1 18.72 8.85 0.49
CA ASN A 1 17.72 9.87 0.75
C ASN A 1 18.37 11.21 1.08
N LYS A 2 17.56 12.29 0.97
CA LYS A 2 18.04 13.66 1.15
C LYS A 2 18.21 14.03 2.62
N ASP A 3 17.27 13.61 3.44
CA ASP A 3 17.20 13.91 4.87
C ASP A 3 16.43 12.83 5.63
N TRP A 4 16.34 12.98 6.95
CA TRP A 4 15.69 12.01 7.83
C TRP A 4 14.19 11.82 7.55
N ALA A 5 13.50 12.83 7.01
CA ALA A 5 12.09 12.73 6.67
C ALA A 5 11.80 11.72 5.53
N HIS A 6 12.84 11.31 4.79
CA HIS A 6 12.73 10.37 3.68
C HIS A 6 13.29 8.98 3.96
N MET A 7 13.60 8.66 5.24
CA MET A 7 14.26 7.39 5.62
C MET A 7 13.46 6.13 5.27
N TRP A 8 12.15 6.21 5.13
CA TRP A 8 11.34 5.09 4.67
C TRP A 8 11.82 4.53 3.30
N ILE A 9 12.49 5.35 2.47
CA ILE A 9 13.04 4.93 1.18
C ILE A 9 14.11 3.85 1.39
N GLN A 10 14.99 4.03 2.35
CA GLN A 10 15.99 3.02 2.71
C GLN A 10 15.39 1.90 3.53
N GLU A 11 14.76 2.24 4.64
CA GLU A 11 14.30 1.27 5.62
C GLU A 11 13.08 0.48 5.15
N GLY A 12 12.10 1.17 4.58
CA GLY A 12 10.87 0.53 4.11
C GLY A 12 11.07 -0.32 2.86
N ILE A 13 11.83 0.18 1.88
CA ILE A 13 12.14 -0.59 0.65
C ILE A 13 13.09 -1.74 0.99
N GLY A 14 14.09 -1.52 1.87
CA GLY A 14 14.98 -2.58 2.36
C GLY A 14 14.22 -3.69 3.07
N THR A 15 13.30 -3.33 3.99
CA THR A 15 12.43 -4.28 4.68
C THR A 15 11.48 -5.01 3.71
N TYR A 16 11.04 -4.34 2.63
CA TYR A 16 10.26 -4.99 1.58
C TYR A 16 11.09 -6.00 0.76
N ALA A 17 12.36 -5.67 0.49
CA ALA A 17 13.28 -6.58 -0.20
C ALA A 17 13.50 -7.88 0.60
N GLU A 18 13.46 -7.83 1.95
CA GLU A 18 13.45 -9.02 2.79
C GLU A 18 12.24 -9.93 2.47
N ALA A 19 11.04 -9.36 2.35
CA ALA A 19 9.86 -10.13 1.98
C ALA A 19 9.99 -10.78 0.59
N LEU A 20 10.60 -10.07 -0.38
CA LEU A 20 10.89 -10.62 -1.70
C LEU A 20 11.92 -11.77 -1.64
N ALA A 21 12.96 -11.65 -0.82
CA ALA A 21 13.92 -12.73 -0.59
C ALA A 21 13.24 -13.98 0.01
N HIS A 22 12.30 -13.79 0.93
CA HIS A 22 11.48 -14.89 1.45
C HIS A 22 10.60 -15.54 0.40
N TYR A 23 10.09 -14.75 -0.56
CA TYR A 23 9.37 -15.30 -1.73
C TYR A 23 10.27 -16.24 -2.55
N GLU A 24 11.49 -15.84 -2.87
CA GLU A 24 12.43 -16.66 -3.65
C GLU A 24 12.80 -17.95 -2.93
N LEU A 25 12.93 -17.94 -1.60
CA LEU A 25 13.33 -19.10 -0.80
C LEU A 25 12.18 -20.05 -0.46
N GLY A 26 10.96 -19.55 -0.30
CA GLY A 26 9.84 -20.32 0.24
C GLY A 26 8.49 -20.03 -0.43
N GLY A 27 8.48 -19.34 -1.55
CA GLY A 27 7.30 -19.05 -2.35
C GLY A 27 6.30 -18.09 -1.66
N GLN A 28 5.10 -18.04 -2.22
CA GLN A 28 4.05 -17.11 -1.80
C GLN A 28 3.72 -17.21 -0.30
N ALA A 29 3.66 -18.41 0.26
CA ALA A 29 3.33 -18.58 1.67
C ALA A 29 4.38 -17.97 2.63
N ALA A 30 5.66 -18.00 2.24
CA ALA A 30 6.72 -17.36 3.00
C ALA A 30 6.63 -15.83 2.91
N TYR A 31 6.40 -15.30 1.71
CA TYR A 31 6.14 -13.88 1.49
C TYR A 31 4.96 -13.38 2.33
N ASP A 32 3.81 -14.05 2.25
CA ASP A 32 2.58 -13.64 2.95
C ASP A 32 2.78 -13.62 4.48
N ARG A 33 3.56 -14.56 5.01
CA ARG A 33 3.89 -14.61 6.43
C ARG A 33 4.70 -13.38 6.86
N ILE A 34 5.69 -12.97 6.06
CA ILE A 34 6.52 -11.79 6.34
C ILE A 34 5.69 -10.51 6.22
N ILE A 35 4.95 -10.32 5.13
CA ILE A 35 4.06 -9.16 4.95
C ILE A 35 3.01 -9.06 6.07
N SER A 36 2.46 -10.20 6.50
CA SER A 36 1.53 -10.24 7.63
C SER A 36 2.21 -9.86 8.95
N ALA A 37 3.47 -10.22 9.15
CA ALA A 37 4.26 -9.80 10.31
C ALA A 37 4.52 -8.29 10.28
N HIS A 38 4.93 -7.74 9.14
CA HIS A 38 5.10 -6.30 8.97
C HIS A 38 3.81 -5.54 9.28
N ARG A 39 2.66 -5.99 8.72
CA ARG A 39 1.36 -5.38 9.00
C ARG A 39 1.03 -5.33 10.50
N ARG A 40 1.27 -6.42 11.23
CA ARG A 40 1.06 -6.45 12.70
C ARG A 40 2.00 -5.52 13.46
N GLY A 41 3.18 -5.23 12.90
CA GLY A 41 4.18 -4.35 13.49
C GLY A 41 3.87 -2.86 13.40
N ILE A 42 2.97 -2.45 12.51
CA ILE A 42 2.64 -1.04 12.28
C ILE A 42 1.99 -0.43 13.53
N LYS A 43 2.48 0.72 13.94
CA LYS A 43 2.05 1.42 15.17
C LYS A 43 1.07 2.56 14.94
N TYR A 44 1.00 3.13 13.74
CA TYR A 44 0.11 4.24 13.38
C TYR A 44 0.21 5.47 14.29
N LYS A 45 1.37 5.71 14.89
CA LYS A 45 1.55 6.83 15.85
C LYS A 45 1.77 8.17 15.15
N LYS A 46 2.55 8.15 14.07
CA LYS A 46 2.91 9.35 13.29
C LYS A 46 2.98 9.00 11.81
N PRO A 47 2.79 9.97 10.90
CA PRO A 47 3.12 9.81 9.49
C PRO A 47 4.59 9.39 9.29
N MET A 48 4.88 8.60 8.26
CA MET A 48 6.26 8.21 7.95
C MET A 48 7.08 9.36 7.35
N VAL A 49 6.41 10.24 6.61
CA VAL A 49 6.98 11.48 6.10
C VAL A 49 6.34 12.60 6.86
N GLY A 50 7.08 13.15 7.81
CA GLY A 50 6.67 14.26 8.68
C GLY A 50 7.28 15.58 8.24
N GLY A 51 7.33 16.54 9.16
CA GLY A 51 7.98 17.83 8.94
C GLY A 51 9.48 17.72 8.68
N GLU A 52 10.04 18.77 8.09
CA GLU A 52 11.41 18.81 7.55
C GLU A 52 12.53 18.77 8.62
N GLU A 53 12.21 18.82 9.92
CA GLU A 53 13.18 18.95 11.02
C GLU A 53 13.18 17.73 11.96
N LEU A 54 13.16 16.52 11.40
CA LEU A 54 13.33 15.32 12.22
C LEU A 54 14.81 15.07 12.51
N SER A 55 15.13 14.81 13.77
CA SER A 55 16.44 14.26 14.16
C SER A 55 16.55 12.78 13.79
N GLU A 56 17.78 12.28 13.81
CA GLU A 56 18.06 10.86 13.63
C GLU A 56 17.30 9.99 14.64
N ASP A 57 17.39 10.33 15.92
CA ASP A 57 16.75 9.58 17.01
C ASP A 57 15.21 9.55 16.86
N GLU A 58 14.60 10.68 16.51
CA GLU A 58 13.16 10.76 16.28
C GLU A 58 12.73 9.92 15.10
N THR A 59 13.52 9.89 14.04
CA THR A 59 13.26 9.11 12.82
C THR A 59 13.32 7.61 13.11
N TYR A 60 14.38 7.14 13.75
CA TYR A 60 14.51 5.70 14.07
C TYR A 60 13.57 5.24 15.20
N ALA A 61 13.10 6.14 16.06
CA ALA A 61 12.01 5.85 16.98
C ALA A 61 10.66 5.58 16.27
N MET A 62 10.52 6.02 15.02
CA MET A 62 9.35 5.75 14.19
C MET A 62 9.48 4.40 13.48
N THR A 63 9.18 3.32 14.17
CA THR A 63 9.26 1.94 13.60
C THR A 63 8.42 1.75 12.33
N ASP A 64 7.47 2.63 12.05
CA ASP A 64 6.61 2.56 10.86
C ASP A 64 7.37 2.86 9.56
N ILE A 65 8.54 3.52 9.60
CA ILE A 65 9.40 3.68 8.42
C ILE A 65 9.84 2.32 7.86
N TYR A 66 9.97 1.29 8.70
CA TYR A 66 10.26 -0.10 8.32
C TYR A 66 8.99 -0.84 7.91
N THR A 67 8.12 -1.09 8.86
CA THR A 67 6.99 -2.01 8.72
C THR A 67 5.87 -1.45 7.83
N LYS A 68 5.47 -0.20 8.03
CA LYS A 68 4.48 0.48 7.17
C LYS A 68 5.08 0.81 5.81
N GLY A 69 6.38 1.18 5.75
CA GLY A 69 7.10 1.39 4.50
C GLY A 69 7.14 0.13 3.63
N SER A 70 7.47 -1.01 4.21
CA SER A 70 7.40 -2.30 3.52
C SER A 70 5.98 -2.64 3.06
N PHE A 71 4.99 -2.44 3.92
CA PHE A 71 3.60 -2.71 3.58
C PHE A 71 3.06 -1.75 2.50
N PHE A 72 3.54 -0.51 2.48
CA PHE A 72 3.26 0.44 1.40
C PHE A 72 3.76 -0.09 0.05
N MET A 73 4.98 -0.62 -0.02
CA MET A 73 5.53 -1.22 -1.24
C MET A 73 4.72 -2.45 -1.68
N HIS A 74 4.28 -3.28 -0.73
CA HIS A 74 3.36 -4.39 -1.01
C HIS A 74 2.04 -3.91 -1.61
N SER A 75 1.42 -2.89 -1.04
CA SER A 75 0.19 -2.29 -1.53
C SER A 75 0.37 -1.63 -2.92
N LEU A 76 1.49 -0.94 -3.13
CA LEU A 76 1.84 -0.31 -4.40
C LEU A 76 2.06 -1.36 -5.50
N ARG A 77 2.73 -2.48 -5.18
CA ARG A 77 2.86 -3.62 -6.11
C ARG A 77 1.49 -4.16 -6.54
N PHE A 78 0.57 -4.38 -5.60
CA PHE A 78 -0.78 -4.84 -5.94
C PHE A 78 -1.57 -3.83 -6.78
N LEU A 79 -1.42 -2.54 -6.49
CA LEU A 79 -2.05 -1.45 -7.24
C LEU A 79 -1.58 -1.41 -8.70
N LEU A 80 -0.27 -1.59 -8.94
CA LEU A 80 0.36 -1.41 -10.24
C LEU A 80 0.49 -2.70 -11.05
N GLY A 81 0.57 -3.85 -10.37
CA GLY A 81 0.95 -5.12 -10.97
C GLY A 81 2.47 -5.25 -11.14
N ASP A 82 2.93 -6.49 -11.24
CA ASP A 82 4.36 -6.84 -11.28
C ASP A 82 5.07 -6.27 -12.51
N GLU A 83 4.37 -6.17 -13.64
CA GLU A 83 4.91 -5.67 -14.91
C GLU A 83 5.33 -4.19 -14.87
N ILE A 84 4.69 -3.38 -14.02
CA ILE A 84 5.04 -1.98 -13.80
C ILE A 84 5.93 -1.84 -12.57
N PHE A 85 5.58 -2.53 -11.50
CA PHE A 85 6.22 -2.36 -10.19
C PHE A 85 7.71 -2.75 -10.22
N PHE A 86 8.04 -3.96 -10.65
CA PHE A 86 9.43 -4.45 -10.58
C PHE A 86 10.41 -3.72 -11.50
N PRO A 87 10.08 -3.40 -12.79
CA PRO A 87 10.97 -2.59 -13.60
C PRO A 87 11.19 -1.20 -13.01
N THR A 88 10.16 -0.60 -12.38
CA THR A 88 10.26 0.72 -11.74
C THR A 88 11.12 0.66 -10.48
N LEU A 89 10.93 -0.35 -9.64
CA LEU A 89 11.75 -0.59 -8.45
C LEU A 89 13.22 -0.83 -8.83
N LYS A 90 13.46 -1.64 -9.86
CA LYS A 90 14.81 -1.85 -10.40
C LYS A 90 15.42 -0.54 -10.87
N LYS A 91 14.68 0.29 -11.60
CA LYS A 91 15.15 1.60 -12.04
C LYS A 91 15.52 2.49 -10.86
N LEU A 92 14.69 2.56 -9.82
CA LEU A 92 15.00 3.30 -8.59
C LEU A 92 16.33 2.84 -7.96
N ALA A 93 16.62 1.54 -8.00
CA ALA A 93 17.79 0.95 -7.37
C ALA A 93 19.08 1.01 -8.21
N THR A 94 18.98 1.22 -9.54
CA THR A 94 20.13 1.06 -10.44
C THR A 94 20.39 2.24 -11.37
N ASP A 95 19.42 3.14 -11.59
CA ASP A 95 19.60 4.29 -12.48
C ASP A 95 20.41 5.37 -11.76
N SER A 96 21.42 5.92 -12.45
CA SER A 96 22.30 6.96 -11.91
C SER A 96 21.53 8.22 -11.45
N ALA A 97 20.35 8.48 -11.97
CA ALA A 97 19.51 9.59 -11.51
C ALA A 97 19.02 9.44 -10.06
N TYR A 98 19.01 8.21 -9.52
CA TYR A 98 18.51 7.90 -8.17
C TYR A 98 19.58 7.28 -7.25
N THR A 99 20.75 6.96 -7.80
CA THR A 99 21.87 6.32 -7.10
C THR A 99 23.12 7.18 -7.19
N TYR A 100 24.23 6.77 -6.51
CA TYR A 100 25.54 7.42 -6.59
C TYR A 100 25.44 8.97 -6.45
N ASP A 101 25.86 9.53 -5.39
CA ASP A 101 25.95 10.97 -5.12
C ASP A 101 24.65 11.80 -5.34
N ASN A 102 23.54 11.16 -5.69
CA ASN A 102 22.23 11.79 -5.80
C ASN A 102 21.39 11.60 -4.53
N PHE A 103 20.72 12.66 -4.15
CA PHE A 103 19.76 12.64 -3.05
C PHE A 103 18.35 12.40 -3.58
N VAL A 104 17.67 11.38 -3.04
CA VAL A 104 16.32 10.98 -3.42
C VAL A 104 15.34 11.36 -2.33
N THR A 105 14.25 12.00 -2.71
CA THR A 105 13.13 12.36 -1.84
C THR A 105 11.92 11.45 -2.09
N SER A 106 10.95 11.48 -1.18
CA SER A 106 9.66 10.78 -1.39
C SER A 106 8.94 11.24 -2.65
N LYS A 107 9.11 12.53 -3.04
CA LYS A 107 8.54 13.08 -4.27
C LYS A 107 9.18 12.49 -5.52
N ASP A 108 10.49 12.26 -5.51
CA ASP A 108 11.18 11.65 -6.65
C ASP A 108 10.70 10.20 -6.87
N VAL A 109 10.54 9.44 -5.79
CA VAL A 109 9.97 8.08 -5.86
C VAL A 109 8.53 8.12 -6.37
N GLU A 110 7.68 9.02 -5.85
CA GLU A 110 6.30 9.21 -6.31
C GLU A 110 6.24 9.52 -7.81
N GLN A 111 7.07 10.47 -8.28
CA GLN A 111 7.13 10.85 -9.69
C GLN A 111 7.60 9.72 -10.58
N LEU A 112 8.60 8.95 -10.15
CA LEU A 112 9.10 7.79 -10.88
C LEU A 112 7.99 6.75 -11.08
N PHE A 113 7.30 6.36 -10.02
CA PHE A 113 6.21 5.37 -10.10
C PHE A 113 5.00 5.92 -10.86
N SER A 114 4.63 7.19 -10.66
CA SER A 114 3.53 7.83 -11.41
C SER A 114 3.81 7.86 -12.92
N LYS A 115 5.03 8.21 -13.31
CA LYS A 115 5.47 8.21 -14.71
C LYS A 115 5.45 6.80 -15.32
N SER A 116 5.97 5.82 -14.60
CA SER A 116 5.99 4.42 -15.07
C SER A 116 4.58 3.84 -15.22
N ALA A 117 3.67 4.22 -14.34
CA ALA A 117 2.27 3.77 -14.36
C ALA A 117 1.38 4.59 -15.31
N ASN A 118 1.89 5.70 -15.88
CA ASN A 118 1.10 6.70 -16.59
C ASN A 118 -0.17 7.12 -15.80
N LYS A 119 -0.01 7.32 -14.50
CA LYS A 119 -1.10 7.60 -13.56
C LYS A 119 -0.61 8.48 -12.41
N ASP A 120 -1.41 9.46 -12.00
CA ASP A 120 -1.10 10.23 -10.79
C ASP A 120 -1.27 9.34 -9.55
N LEU A 121 -0.14 9.03 -8.90
CA LEU A 121 -0.10 8.24 -7.67
C LEU A 121 0.03 9.12 -6.42
N LYS A 122 0.09 10.44 -6.58
CA LYS A 122 0.23 11.36 -5.44
C LYS A 122 -0.79 11.09 -4.33
N PRO A 123 -2.11 10.89 -4.61
CA PRO A 123 -3.07 10.58 -3.55
C PRO A 123 -2.73 9.31 -2.76
N PHE A 124 -2.17 8.29 -3.42
CA PHE A 124 -1.78 7.04 -2.78
C PHE A 124 -0.54 7.20 -1.90
N PHE A 125 0.48 7.90 -2.41
CA PHE A 125 1.67 8.25 -1.65
C PHE A 125 1.33 9.14 -0.45
N ASP A 126 0.53 10.18 -0.63
CA ASP A 126 0.11 11.07 0.46
C ASP A 126 -0.61 10.29 1.57
N PHE A 127 -1.54 9.44 1.20
CA PHE A 127 -2.32 8.66 2.15
C PHE A 127 -1.44 7.73 3.00
N TYR A 128 -0.55 6.97 2.37
CA TYR A 128 0.30 6.03 3.09
C TYR A 128 1.45 6.70 3.84
N LEU A 129 2.08 7.70 3.24
CA LEU A 129 3.30 8.29 3.80
C LEU A 129 3.01 9.43 4.77
N ARG A 130 1.96 10.22 4.51
CA ARG A 130 1.71 11.49 5.23
C ARG A 130 0.51 11.45 6.17
N THR A 131 -0.16 10.30 6.29
CA THR A 131 -1.23 10.09 7.28
C THR A 131 -1.00 8.82 8.08
N THR A 132 -1.76 8.68 9.17
CA THR A 132 -1.86 7.43 9.95
C THR A 132 -3.13 6.65 9.63
N ASP A 133 -3.90 7.11 8.66
CA ASP A 133 -5.18 6.52 8.29
C ASP A 133 -5.03 5.16 7.61
N VAL A 134 -6.10 4.40 7.65
CA VAL A 134 -6.30 3.17 6.88
C VAL A 134 -7.50 3.34 5.96
N ILE A 135 -7.50 2.63 4.83
CA ILE A 135 -8.60 2.71 3.87
C ILE A 135 -9.89 2.19 4.52
N ASP A 136 -10.92 3.03 4.51
CA ASP A 136 -12.21 2.74 5.13
C ASP A 136 -13.22 2.25 4.10
N PHE A 137 -13.49 0.93 4.13
CA PHE A 137 -14.51 0.31 3.30
C PHE A 137 -15.82 0.16 4.05
N THR A 138 -16.91 0.45 3.36
CA THR A 138 -18.26 0.12 3.82
C THR A 138 -18.89 -0.88 2.87
N ILE A 139 -19.47 -1.93 3.44
CA ILE A 139 -20.35 -2.87 2.76
C ILE A 139 -21.75 -2.61 3.30
N LYS A 140 -22.70 -2.35 2.41
CA LYS A 140 -24.12 -2.14 2.77
C LYS A 140 -24.99 -3.10 1.98
N GLU A 141 -25.91 -3.80 2.66
CA GLU A 141 -26.98 -4.51 1.98
C GLU A 141 -27.99 -3.53 1.41
N VAL A 142 -28.24 -3.58 0.10
CA VAL A 142 -29.11 -2.65 -0.63
C VAL A 142 -30.31 -3.35 -1.29
N GLY A 143 -30.46 -4.65 -1.04
CA GLY A 143 -31.54 -5.50 -1.53
C GLY A 143 -31.22 -6.97 -1.29
N TYR A 144 -32.16 -7.85 -1.58
CA TYR A 144 -31.97 -9.30 -1.39
C TYR A 144 -30.74 -9.80 -2.14
N GLN A 145 -29.73 -10.27 -1.39
CA GLN A 145 -28.42 -10.72 -1.92
C GLN A 145 -27.68 -9.65 -2.75
N GLN A 146 -27.98 -8.36 -2.56
CA GLN A 146 -27.32 -7.26 -3.23
C GLN A 146 -26.58 -6.39 -2.23
N TYR A 147 -25.30 -6.15 -2.50
CA TYR A 147 -24.42 -5.36 -1.64
C TYR A 147 -23.82 -4.21 -2.42
N GLN A 148 -23.71 -3.05 -1.77
CA GLN A 148 -22.89 -1.94 -2.24
C GLN A 148 -21.61 -1.90 -1.43
N ILE A 149 -20.45 -1.83 -2.13
CA ILE A 149 -19.13 -1.65 -1.52
C ILE A 149 -18.58 -0.32 -1.97
N ARG A 150 -18.11 0.50 -1.03
CA ARG A 150 -17.48 1.80 -1.33
C ARG A 150 -16.30 2.08 -0.42
N ILE A 151 -15.44 3.03 -0.86
CA ILE A 151 -14.38 3.63 -0.05
C ILE A 151 -14.87 4.98 0.47
N ASN A 152 -14.71 5.22 1.78
CA ASN A 152 -15.24 6.43 2.42
C ASN A 152 -14.22 7.58 2.49
N ASN A 153 -12.94 7.29 2.74
CA ASN A 153 -11.93 8.27 3.09
C ASN A 153 -10.76 8.36 2.10
N PHE A 154 -10.88 7.73 0.95
CA PHE A 154 -9.85 7.76 -0.07
C PHE A 154 -10.44 8.06 -1.45
N PHE A 155 -9.83 9.00 -2.19
CA PHE A 155 -10.46 9.57 -3.39
C PHE A 155 -10.07 8.87 -4.70
N MET A 156 -8.92 8.19 -4.73
CA MET A 156 -8.50 7.47 -5.92
C MET A 156 -9.17 6.09 -5.94
N PRO A 157 -9.82 5.69 -7.06
CA PRO A 157 -10.33 4.34 -7.21
C PRO A 157 -9.20 3.31 -7.14
N LEU A 158 -9.43 2.23 -6.40
CA LEU A 158 -8.47 1.16 -6.17
C LEU A 158 -8.92 -0.16 -6.78
N PRO A 159 -8.02 -0.95 -7.37
CA PRO A 159 -8.27 -2.37 -7.62
C PRO A 159 -8.36 -3.10 -6.28
N VAL A 160 -9.45 -3.79 -6.02
CA VAL A 160 -9.71 -4.50 -4.77
C VAL A 160 -10.13 -5.93 -5.07
N GLU A 161 -9.53 -6.91 -4.42
CA GLU A 161 -10.06 -8.27 -4.46
C GLU A 161 -11.34 -8.35 -3.63
N ILE A 162 -12.38 -8.91 -4.21
CA ILE A 162 -13.66 -9.13 -3.54
C ILE A 162 -14.03 -10.59 -3.68
N SER A 163 -14.26 -11.25 -2.55
CA SER A 163 -14.73 -12.63 -2.52
C SER A 163 -16.24 -12.63 -2.28
N THR A 164 -16.95 -13.31 -3.16
CA THR A 164 -18.42 -13.45 -3.16
C THR A 164 -18.81 -14.92 -3.22
N SER A 165 -20.11 -15.22 -3.23
CA SER A 165 -20.62 -16.57 -3.47
C SER A 165 -20.27 -17.15 -4.87
N LYS A 166 -19.85 -16.29 -5.81
CA LYS A 166 -19.44 -16.68 -7.18
C LYS A 166 -17.92 -16.87 -7.31
N GLY A 167 -17.17 -16.62 -6.26
CA GLY A 167 -15.70 -16.67 -6.27
C GLY A 167 -15.06 -15.33 -5.98
N LYS A 168 -13.77 -15.21 -6.29
CA LYS A 168 -12.94 -14.05 -6.02
C LYS A 168 -12.65 -13.32 -7.33
N GLU A 169 -12.89 -12.01 -7.34
CA GLU A 169 -12.62 -11.12 -8.48
C GLU A 169 -11.90 -9.86 -8.04
N LYS A 170 -11.09 -9.28 -8.93
CA LYS A 170 -10.45 -7.97 -8.76
C LYS A 170 -11.32 -6.91 -9.42
N MET A 171 -11.87 -6.00 -8.62
CA MET A 171 -12.79 -4.95 -9.06
C MET A 171 -12.23 -3.56 -8.71
N ILE A 172 -12.61 -2.54 -9.50
CA ILE A 172 -12.25 -1.15 -9.19
C ILE A 172 -13.30 -0.56 -8.25
N VAL A 173 -12.90 -0.21 -7.03
CA VAL A 173 -13.75 0.38 -6.01
C VAL A 173 -13.32 1.81 -5.74
N GLY A 174 -14.24 2.73 -5.74
CA GLY A 174 -14.03 4.14 -5.40
C GLY A 174 -15.09 4.65 -4.43
N LYS A 175 -15.19 5.98 -4.32
CA LYS A 175 -16.15 6.67 -3.44
C LYS A 175 -17.60 6.42 -3.84
N GLU A 176 -17.88 6.35 -5.14
CA GLU A 176 -19.23 6.05 -5.65
C GLU A 176 -19.66 4.61 -5.33
N GLY A 177 -18.68 3.74 -5.14
CA GLY A 177 -18.90 2.34 -4.83
C GLY A 177 -19.30 1.51 -6.04
N ILE A 178 -19.40 0.21 -5.80
CA ILE A 178 -19.88 -0.79 -6.76
C ILE A 178 -21.02 -1.59 -6.15
N ARG A 179 -21.89 -2.12 -7.01
CA ARG A 179 -22.94 -3.06 -6.60
C ARG A 179 -22.55 -4.46 -7.03
N ILE A 180 -22.73 -5.41 -6.13
CA ILE A 180 -22.43 -6.82 -6.38
C ILE A 180 -23.55 -7.70 -5.85
N GLN A 181 -23.70 -8.87 -6.46
CA GLN A 181 -24.64 -9.89 -6.03
C GLN A 181 -23.89 -11.04 -5.35
N SER A 182 -24.30 -11.42 -4.15
CA SER A 182 -23.72 -12.50 -3.38
C SER A 182 -24.75 -13.07 -2.41
N SER A 183 -24.75 -14.38 -2.19
CA SER A 183 -25.64 -15.02 -1.21
C SER A 183 -25.20 -14.82 0.24
N PHE A 184 -24.04 -14.21 0.47
CA PHE A 184 -23.52 -13.82 1.78
C PHE A 184 -22.77 -12.49 1.67
N PRO A 185 -22.55 -11.77 2.79
CA PRO A 185 -21.79 -10.52 2.77
C PRO A 185 -20.40 -10.72 2.13
N PRO A 186 -20.03 -9.91 1.13
CA PRO A 186 -18.75 -10.05 0.45
C PRO A 186 -17.56 -9.81 1.38
N LEU A 187 -16.44 -10.49 1.14
CA LEU A 187 -15.18 -10.21 1.80
C LEU A 187 -14.36 -9.24 0.94
N VAL A 188 -14.02 -8.08 1.49
CA VAL A 188 -13.23 -7.04 0.82
C VAL A 188 -11.75 -7.24 1.13
N ASP A 189 -10.94 -7.38 0.08
CA ASP A 189 -9.49 -7.58 0.15
C ASP A 189 -9.10 -8.69 1.15
N PRO A 190 -9.57 -9.93 0.94
CA PRO A 190 -9.35 -11.03 1.89
C PRO A 190 -7.87 -11.38 2.07
N ASN A 191 -7.04 -11.13 1.06
CA ASN A 191 -5.59 -11.38 1.12
C ASN A 191 -4.81 -10.26 1.81
N GLY A 192 -5.45 -9.10 2.08
CA GLY A 192 -4.84 -8.03 2.86
C GLY A 192 -3.79 -7.21 2.12
N TYR A 193 -4.06 -6.85 0.88
CA TYR A 193 -3.17 -5.99 0.09
C TYR A 193 -3.15 -4.53 0.55
N TYR A 194 -4.18 -4.10 1.31
CA TYR A 194 -4.28 -2.73 1.81
C TYR A 194 -4.35 -2.67 3.33
N LEU A 195 -3.82 -1.58 3.89
CA LEU A 195 -4.14 -1.19 5.27
C LEU A 195 -5.58 -0.68 5.29
N LYS A 196 -6.47 -1.42 5.92
CA LYS A 196 -7.90 -1.16 5.85
C LYS A 196 -8.66 -1.46 7.12
N LYS A 197 -9.83 -0.84 7.23
CA LYS A 197 -10.96 -1.31 8.02
C LYS A 197 -12.15 -1.56 7.10
N VAL A 198 -13.02 -2.46 7.50
CA VAL A 198 -14.23 -2.82 6.75
C VAL A 198 -15.40 -2.80 7.72
N THR A 199 -16.44 -2.03 7.39
CA THR A 199 -17.67 -1.94 8.17
C THR A 199 -18.83 -2.51 7.36
N LEU A 200 -19.51 -3.51 7.91
CA LEU A 200 -20.75 -4.03 7.35
C LEU A 200 -21.93 -3.26 7.99
N LEU A 201 -22.70 -2.61 7.14
CA LEU A 201 -23.93 -1.91 7.51
C LEU A 201 -25.16 -2.76 7.16
N PRO A 202 -26.18 -2.72 7.99
CA PRO A 202 -27.46 -3.34 7.68
C PRO A 202 -28.15 -2.72 6.46
#